data_6ddc999f44293542637f460132beb309
#
_entry.id   6ddc999f44293542637f460132beb309
#
_cell.length_a   1.000
_cell.length_b   1.000
_cell.length_c   1.000
_cell.angle_alpha   90.00
_cell.angle_beta   90.00
_cell.angle_gamma   90.00
#
_symmetry.space_group_name_H-M   'P 1'
#
loop_
_entity.id
_entity.type
_entity.pdbx_description
1 polymer ?
#
loop_
_entity_poly.entity_id
_entity_poly.type
_entity_poly.pdbx_seq_one_letter_code
_entity_poly.pdbx_strand_id
1 'polypeptide(L)'
;SSTDICAIMGLSPYDSPVSLFLKKTGKLPAKREETFQMKLGKKLEATMRDLLIERGLVVISGNYDLRRRPERPEFIAVPDGFVNYNDGMRVVEQKAILHYVSHYDFYETQLRWQMMVCGCNGLLITLTPNELSVKEIDRDVEKENRMVEVADWFLKLLKNNEMPSVENY
;
A
#
# COMPACT_ATOMS: atom_id res chain seq x y z
N SER A 1 -6.98 4.87 -1.51
CA SER A 1 -6.26 3.57 -1.60
C SER A 1 -4.93 3.63 -0.87
N SER A 2 -4.26 2.49 -0.73
CA SER A 2 -2.95 2.38 -0.06
C SER A 2 -1.85 3.23 -0.73
N THR A 3 -1.87 3.37 -2.04
CA THR A 3 -0.95 4.27 -2.76
C THR A 3 -1.35 5.74 -2.63
N ASP A 4 -2.63 6.03 -2.61
CA ASP A 4 -3.12 7.41 -2.45
C ASP A 4 -2.73 7.98 -1.07
N ILE A 5 -2.90 7.20 0.01
CA ILE A 5 -2.54 7.68 1.35
C ILE A 5 -1.05 8.02 1.45
N CYS A 6 -0.18 7.23 0.83
CA CYS A 6 1.24 7.54 0.79
C CYS A 6 1.54 8.84 0.04
N ALA A 7 0.83 9.10 -1.06
CA ALA A 7 0.96 10.36 -1.79
C ALA A 7 0.48 11.56 -0.96
N ILE A 8 -0.65 11.40 -0.25
CA ILE A 8 -1.21 12.45 0.61
C ILE A 8 -0.28 12.76 1.79
N MET A 9 0.38 11.75 2.35
CA MET A 9 1.34 11.90 3.45
C MET A 9 2.75 12.34 3.02
N GLY A 10 2.98 12.59 1.72
CA GLY A 10 4.29 12.99 1.20
C GLY A 10 5.35 11.89 1.20
N LEU A 11 4.95 10.62 1.37
CA LEU A 11 5.85 9.46 1.42
C LEU A 11 6.04 8.79 0.05
N SER A 12 5.21 9.13 -0.93
CA SER A 12 5.29 8.52 -2.26
C SER A 12 6.44 9.11 -3.07
N PRO A 13 7.33 8.27 -3.64
CA PRO A 13 8.36 8.75 -4.56
C PRO A 13 7.80 9.10 -5.95
N TYR A 14 6.51 8.85 -6.19
CA TYR A 14 5.88 8.95 -7.50
C TYR A 14 4.85 10.07 -7.61
N ASP A 15 4.17 10.37 -6.51
CA ASP A 15 3.05 11.30 -6.47
C ASP A 15 3.12 12.19 -5.23
N SER A 16 2.79 13.46 -5.42
CA SER A 16 2.51 14.41 -4.35
C SER A 16 1.00 14.54 -4.15
N PRO A 17 0.52 15.14 -3.05
CA PRO A 17 -0.90 15.44 -2.90
C PRO A 17 -1.46 16.29 -4.04
N VAL A 18 -0.68 17.24 -4.56
CA VAL A 18 -1.08 18.06 -5.70
C VAL A 18 -1.25 17.23 -6.96
N SER A 19 -0.26 16.38 -7.32
CA SER A 19 -0.37 15.52 -8.50
C SER A 19 -1.52 14.52 -8.37
N LEU A 20 -1.73 13.98 -7.16
CA LEU A 20 -2.87 13.10 -6.88
C LEU A 20 -4.20 13.82 -7.04
N PHE A 21 -4.33 15.05 -6.51
CA PHE A 21 -5.52 15.87 -6.67
C PHE A 21 -5.84 16.13 -8.15
N LEU A 22 -4.84 16.50 -8.96
CA LEU A 22 -5.01 16.73 -10.39
C LEU A 22 -5.45 15.46 -11.13
N LYS A 23 -4.92 14.29 -10.75
CA LYS A 23 -5.37 13.00 -11.28
C LYS A 23 -6.81 12.67 -10.89
N LYS A 24 -7.18 12.86 -9.62
CA LYS A 24 -8.53 12.58 -9.12
C LYS A 24 -9.60 13.52 -9.70
N THR A 25 -9.22 14.73 -10.05
CA THR A 25 -10.11 15.74 -10.70
C THR A 25 -10.06 15.70 -12.23
N GLY A 26 -9.36 14.74 -12.83
CA GLY A 26 -9.27 14.57 -14.28
C GLY A 26 -8.40 15.61 -15.01
N LYS A 27 -7.67 16.44 -14.28
CA LYS A 27 -6.75 17.45 -14.84
C LYS A 27 -5.38 16.89 -15.25
N LEU A 28 -5.06 15.69 -14.77
CA LEU A 28 -3.92 14.88 -15.22
C LEU A 28 -4.36 13.45 -15.52
N PRO A 29 -3.68 12.75 -16.44
CA PRO A 29 -3.95 11.35 -16.72
C PRO A 29 -3.81 10.49 -15.44
N ALA A 30 -4.81 9.68 -15.13
CA ALA A 30 -4.81 8.79 -13.97
C ALA A 30 -3.83 7.61 -14.13
N LYS A 31 -3.65 7.13 -15.36
CA LYS A 31 -2.78 5.98 -15.66
C LYS A 31 -1.38 6.44 -16.06
N ARG A 32 -0.38 5.81 -15.44
CA ARG A 32 0.99 5.78 -15.96
C ARG A 32 1.12 4.61 -16.94
N GLU A 33 1.98 4.76 -17.93
CA GLU A 33 2.43 3.61 -18.70
C GLU A 33 3.15 2.62 -17.78
N GLU A 34 2.88 1.34 -17.98
CA GLU A 34 3.50 0.29 -17.19
C GLU A 34 4.98 0.17 -17.53
N THR A 35 5.84 0.51 -16.59
CA THR A 35 7.29 0.44 -16.75
C THR A 35 7.80 -1.00 -16.71
N PHE A 36 9.02 -1.24 -17.19
CA PHE A 36 9.67 -2.53 -17.07
C PHE A 36 9.76 -3.00 -15.60
N GLN A 37 10.11 -2.08 -14.69
CA GLN A 37 10.18 -2.38 -13.24
C GLN A 37 8.83 -2.84 -12.68
N MET A 38 7.72 -2.22 -13.09
CA MET A 38 6.38 -2.65 -12.69
C MET A 38 6.05 -4.06 -13.20
N LYS A 39 6.39 -4.35 -14.46
CA LYS A 39 6.21 -5.69 -15.04
C LYS A 39 7.04 -6.74 -14.32
N LEU A 40 8.30 -6.40 -14.04
CA LEU A 40 9.21 -7.30 -13.33
C LEU A 40 8.71 -7.55 -11.89
N GLY A 41 8.29 -6.49 -11.17
CA GLY A 41 7.72 -6.60 -9.83
C GLY A 41 6.56 -7.60 -9.77
N LYS A 42 5.58 -7.47 -10.68
CA LYS A 42 4.44 -8.39 -10.77
C LYS A 42 4.86 -9.86 -11.00
N LYS A 43 5.88 -10.09 -11.82
CA LYS A 43 6.41 -11.45 -12.04
C LYS A 43 7.11 -11.99 -10.80
N LEU A 44 7.84 -11.13 -10.08
CA LEU A 44 8.54 -11.51 -8.86
C LEU A 44 7.59 -11.80 -7.69
N GLU A 45 6.38 -11.26 -7.66
CA GLU A 45 5.37 -11.61 -6.65
C GLU A 45 5.07 -13.12 -6.62
N ALA A 46 4.92 -13.75 -7.79
CA ALA A 46 4.73 -15.20 -7.88
C ALA A 46 5.97 -15.96 -7.36
N THR A 47 7.16 -15.56 -7.80
CA THR A 47 8.43 -16.13 -7.34
C THR A 47 8.60 -16.00 -5.83
N MET A 48 8.26 -14.84 -5.25
CA MET A 48 8.28 -14.67 -3.79
C MET A 48 7.35 -15.65 -3.08
N ARG A 49 6.14 -15.89 -3.60
CA ARG A 49 5.22 -16.88 -3.02
C ARG A 49 5.78 -18.30 -3.08
N ASP A 50 6.40 -18.69 -4.19
CA ASP A 50 7.03 -20.01 -4.32
C ASP A 50 8.17 -20.17 -3.29
N LEU A 51 9.04 -19.17 -3.14
CA LEU A 51 10.11 -19.18 -2.12
C LEU A 51 9.57 -19.21 -0.69
N LEU A 52 8.43 -18.59 -0.43
CA LEU A 52 7.77 -18.62 0.90
C LEU A 52 7.19 -20.01 1.21
N ILE A 53 6.65 -20.69 0.21
CA ILE A 53 6.16 -22.09 0.35
C ILE A 53 7.30 -23.00 0.79
N GLU A 54 8.50 -22.84 0.23
CA GLU A 54 9.69 -23.60 0.65
C GLU A 54 10.04 -23.38 2.13
N ARG A 55 9.64 -22.24 2.71
CA ARG A 55 9.80 -21.90 4.13
C ARG A 55 8.58 -22.26 4.99
N GLY A 56 7.61 -22.98 4.43
CA GLY A 56 6.38 -23.37 5.11
C GLY A 56 5.35 -22.25 5.25
N LEU A 57 5.48 -21.13 4.50
CA LEU A 57 4.56 -20.01 4.54
C LEU A 57 3.73 -19.96 3.25
N VAL A 58 2.46 -20.32 3.34
CA VAL A 58 1.54 -20.35 2.18
C VAL A 58 0.74 -19.04 2.13
N VAL A 59 1.14 -18.14 1.24
CA VAL A 59 0.42 -16.90 0.97
C VAL A 59 -0.64 -17.12 -0.09
N ILE A 60 -1.91 -16.91 0.28
CA ILE A 60 -3.03 -16.93 -0.64
C ILE A 60 -3.04 -15.61 -1.40
N SER A 61 -2.96 -15.68 -2.73
CA SER A 61 -3.01 -14.48 -3.57
C SER A 61 -4.29 -13.66 -3.33
N GLY A 62 -4.17 -12.34 -3.27
CA GLY A 62 -5.29 -11.42 -3.21
C GLY A 62 -6.07 -11.31 -4.52
N ASN A 63 -5.55 -11.86 -5.63
CA ASN A 63 -6.16 -11.86 -6.98
C ASN A 63 -6.61 -10.47 -7.45
N TYR A 64 -5.95 -9.41 -6.94
CA TYR A 64 -6.34 -8.01 -7.18
C TYR A 64 -7.75 -7.66 -6.70
N ASP A 65 -8.31 -8.43 -5.75
CA ASP A 65 -9.63 -8.19 -5.19
C ASP A 65 -9.65 -6.91 -4.36
N LEU A 66 -10.60 -6.04 -4.71
CA LEU A 66 -10.81 -4.80 -3.99
C LEU A 66 -11.47 -5.07 -2.63
N ARG A 67 -10.81 -4.65 -1.57
CA ARG A 67 -11.33 -4.64 -0.21
C ARG A 67 -11.83 -3.25 0.16
N ARG A 68 -12.90 -3.20 0.95
CA ARG A 68 -13.49 -1.96 1.46
C ARG A 68 -13.63 -2.06 2.97
N ARG A 69 -13.33 -0.95 3.65
CA ARG A 69 -13.61 -0.87 5.09
C ARG A 69 -15.13 -0.78 5.30
N PRO A 70 -15.73 -1.66 6.14
CA PRO A 70 -17.20 -1.70 6.28
C PRO A 70 -17.84 -0.36 6.68
N GLU A 71 -17.22 0.36 7.64
CA GLU A 71 -17.73 1.64 8.15
C GLU A 71 -17.39 2.84 7.25
N ARG A 72 -16.44 2.67 6.33
CA ARG A 72 -15.91 3.70 5.44
C ARG A 72 -15.66 3.10 4.05
N PRO A 73 -16.70 2.81 3.25
CA PRO A 73 -16.57 2.10 1.98
C PRO A 73 -15.73 2.82 0.91
N GLU A 74 -15.48 4.12 1.09
CA GLU A 74 -14.54 4.90 0.29
C GLU A 74 -13.06 4.55 0.61
N PHE A 75 -12.78 3.94 1.77
CA PHE A 75 -11.45 3.45 2.12
C PHE A 75 -11.26 2.06 1.54
N ILE A 76 -10.43 2.00 0.52
CA ILE A 76 -10.22 0.80 -0.29
C ILE A 76 -8.78 0.34 -0.25
N ALA A 77 -8.58 -0.97 -0.39
CA ALA A 77 -7.27 -1.60 -0.55
C ALA A 77 -7.33 -2.75 -1.56
N VAL A 78 -6.20 -3.05 -2.16
CA VAL A 78 -5.98 -4.23 -3.01
C VAL A 78 -4.74 -4.92 -2.48
N PRO A 79 -4.87 -5.83 -1.51
CA PRO A 79 -3.74 -6.59 -0.96
C PRO A 79 -3.12 -7.54 -1.99
N ASP A 80 -1.81 -7.75 -1.88
CA ASP A 80 -1.12 -8.77 -2.69
C ASP A 80 -1.50 -10.19 -2.25
N GLY A 81 -1.88 -10.36 -0.98
CA GLY A 81 -2.33 -11.64 -0.47
C GLY A 81 -2.75 -11.65 0.99
N PHE A 82 -3.05 -12.84 1.45
CA PHE A 82 -3.38 -13.15 2.83
C PHE A 82 -2.67 -14.43 3.27
N VAL A 83 -2.35 -14.53 4.55
CA VAL A 83 -1.73 -15.72 5.13
C VAL A 83 -2.23 -15.93 6.55
N ASN A 84 -2.37 -17.20 6.97
CA ASN A 84 -2.53 -17.52 8.38
C ASN A 84 -1.14 -17.65 9.00
N TYR A 85 -0.84 -16.77 9.97
CA TYR A 85 0.47 -16.65 10.58
C TYR A 85 0.32 -16.34 12.08
N ASN A 86 1.04 -17.08 12.95
CA ASN A 86 0.95 -16.89 14.40
C ASN A 86 -0.50 -16.82 14.92
N ASP A 87 -1.29 -17.84 14.58
CA ASP A 87 -2.68 -18.02 15.01
C ASP A 87 -3.67 -16.93 14.58
N GLY A 88 -3.37 -16.22 13.47
CA GLY A 88 -4.29 -15.23 12.92
C GLY A 88 -4.06 -14.88 11.46
N MET A 89 -5.10 -14.35 10.84
CA MET A 89 -5.01 -13.86 9.46
C MET A 89 -4.14 -12.60 9.41
N ARG A 90 -3.24 -12.55 8.43
CA ARG A 90 -2.42 -11.38 8.09
C ARG A 90 -2.67 -10.98 6.66
N VAL A 91 -2.80 -9.67 6.43
CA VAL A 91 -2.73 -9.11 5.08
C VAL A 91 -1.27 -8.99 4.67
N VAL A 92 -0.99 -9.23 3.40
CA VAL A 92 0.37 -9.30 2.86
C VAL A 92 0.59 -8.21 1.83
N GLU A 93 1.71 -7.49 1.98
CA GLU A 93 2.30 -6.61 0.96
C GLU A 93 3.64 -7.19 0.55
N GLN A 94 3.84 -7.38 -0.78
CA GLN A 94 5.06 -7.96 -1.37
C GLN A 94 5.82 -6.89 -2.15
N LYS A 95 7.12 -6.76 -1.90
CA LYS A 95 7.98 -5.80 -2.60
C LYS A 95 9.29 -6.43 -3.06
N ALA A 96 9.55 -6.34 -4.36
CA ALA A 96 10.87 -6.62 -4.92
C ALA A 96 11.70 -5.32 -4.91
N ILE A 97 12.75 -5.28 -4.10
CA ILE A 97 13.65 -4.14 -3.93
C ILE A 97 14.96 -4.47 -4.64
N LEU A 98 15.04 -4.09 -5.92
CA LEU A 98 16.18 -4.40 -6.79
C LEU A 98 17.22 -3.25 -6.87
N HIS A 99 16.97 -2.15 -6.13
CA HIS A 99 17.81 -0.96 -6.10
C HIS A 99 18.27 -0.63 -4.68
N TYR A 100 19.36 0.16 -4.58
CA TYR A 100 19.93 0.56 -3.28
C TYR A 100 19.04 1.51 -2.46
N VAL A 101 18.08 2.19 -3.09
CA VAL A 101 17.17 3.10 -2.38
C VAL A 101 15.94 2.33 -1.96
N SER A 102 15.82 2.12 -0.65
CA SER A 102 14.64 1.52 -0.05
C SER A 102 13.65 2.62 0.35
N HIS A 103 12.44 2.54 -0.16
CA HIS A 103 11.31 3.38 0.26
C HIS A 103 10.50 2.66 1.34
N TYR A 104 11.18 2.25 2.41
CA TYR A 104 10.58 1.39 3.44
C TYR A 104 9.35 2.00 4.09
N ASP A 105 9.39 3.29 4.44
CA ASP A 105 8.24 4.00 5.03
C ASP A 105 7.03 4.03 4.10
N PHE A 106 7.27 4.14 2.79
CA PHE A 106 6.23 4.05 1.77
C PHE A 106 5.59 2.66 1.76
N TYR A 107 6.37 1.57 1.80
CA TYR A 107 5.86 0.20 1.79
C TYR A 107 5.14 -0.14 3.09
N GLU A 108 5.69 0.25 4.23
CA GLU A 108 5.04 0.06 5.52
C GLU A 108 3.72 0.82 5.62
N THR A 109 3.66 2.05 5.14
CA THR A 109 2.42 2.84 5.13
C THR A 109 1.36 2.23 4.21
N GLN A 110 1.74 1.70 3.05
CA GLN A 110 0.82 0.94 2.19
C GLN A 110 0.21 -0.25 2.93
N LEU A 111 1.06 -1.05 3.60
CA LEU A 111 0.61 -2.20 4.37
C LEU A 111 -0.29 -1.78 5.53
N ARG A 112 0.07 -0.74 6.30
CA ARG A 112 -0.76 -0.23 7.41
C ARG A 112 -2.15 0.21 6.97
N TRP A 113 -2.26 0.87 5.83
CA TRP A 113 -3.56 1.19 5.24
C TRP A 113 -4.38 -0.06 4.91
N GLN A 114 -3.75 -1.07 4.31
CA GLN A 114 -4.41 -2.36 4.02
C GLN A 114 -4.85 -3.08 5.30
N MET A 115 -4.00 -3.07 6.34
CA MET A 115 -4.32 -3.64 7.66
C MET A 115 -5.56 -2.98 8.26
N MET A 116 -5.64 -1.66 8.20
CA MET A 116 -6.79 -0.89 8.67
C MET A 116 -8.07 -1.22 7.88
N VAL A 117 -7.97 -1.33 6.55
CA VAL A 117 -9.12 -1.66 5.68
C VAL A 117 -9.58 -3.10 5.90
N CYS A 118 -8.66 -4.04 6.07
CA CYS A 118 -8.94 -5.47 6.23
C CYS A 118 -9.21 -5.88 7.69
N GLY A 119 -8.89 -5.02 8.66
CA GLY A 119 -9.13 -5.29 10.08
C GLY A 119 -8.19 -6.31 10.72
N CYS A 120 -7.00 -6.55 10.14
CA CYS A 120 -6.03 -7.53 10.64
C CYS A 120 -4.59 -6.98 10.59
N ASN A 121 -3.67 -7.63 11.32
CA ASN A 121 -2.25 -7.35 11.26
C ASN A 121 -1.68 -7.68 9.88
N GLY A 122 -0.43 -7.30 9.61
CA GLY A 122 0.16 -7.46 8.30
C GLY A 122 1.53 -8.12 8.28
N LEU A 123 1.89 -8.66 7.12
CA LEU A 123 3.26 -9.06 6.80
C LEU A 123 3.79 -8.23 5.64
N LEU A 124 4.91 -7.58 5.85
CA LEU A 124 5.71 -6.98 4.79
C LEU A 124 6.76 -7.99 4.33
N ILE A 125 6.63 -8.44 3.09
CA ILE A 125 7.53 -9.40 2.47
C ILE A 125 8.39 -8.65 1.47
N THR A 126 9.70 -8.68 1.66
CA THR A 126 10.64 -7.99 0.77
C THR A 126 11.65 -8.96 0.18
N LEU A 127 11.79 -8.91 -1.15
CA LEU A 127 12.82 -9.62 -1.89
C LEU A 127 13.89 -8.61 -2.32
N THR A 128 15.11 -8.85 -1.88
CA THR A 128 16.31 -8.14 -2.35
C THR A 128 17.20 -9.10 -3.14
N PRO A 129 18.27 -8.65 -3.81
CA PRO A 129 19.22 -9.55 -4.44
C PRO A 129 19.88 -10.55 -3.49
N ASN A 130 19.88 -10.27 -2.18
CA ASN A 130 20.60 -11.06 -1.18
C ASN A 130 19.68 -11.91 -0.30
N GLU A 131 18.41 -11.52 -0.14
CA GLU A 131 17.51 -12.21 0.81
C GLU A 131 16.03 -12.01 0.50
N LEU A 132 15.23 -12.95 0.98
CA LEU A 132 13.79 -12.82 1.13
C LEU A 132 13.48 -12.63 2.63
N SER A 133 13.00 -11.46 3.04
CA SER A 133 12.65 -11.19 4.43
C SER A 133 11.13 -11.10 4.63
N VAL A 134 10.69 -11.50 5.82
CA VAL A 134 9.30 -11.43 6.27
C VAL A 134 9.26 -10.66 7.58
N LYS A 135 8.59 -9.52 7.59
CA LYS A 135 8.42 -8.69 8.79
C LYS A 135 6.95 -8.63 9.17
N GLU A 136 6.62 -9.10 10.36
CA GLU A 136 5.31 -8.92 10.95
C GLU A 136 5.14 -7.48 11.46
N ILE A 137 3.99 -6.89 11.19
CA ILE A 137 3.62 -5.54 11.61
C ILE A 137 2.26 -5.61 12.30
N ASP A 138 2.22 -5.17 13.54
CA ASP A 138 0.98 -5.05 14.30
C ASP A 138 0.25 -3.77 13.95
N ARG A 139 -1.08 -3.81 14.06
CA ARG A 139 -1.92 -2.64 13.95
C ARG A 139 -1.55 -1.62 15.03
N ASP A 140 -1.62 -0.35 14.65
CA ASP A 140 -1.29 0.78 15.49
C ASP A 140 -2.40 1.82 15.35
N VAL A 141 -3.22 1.95 16.39
CA VAL A 141 -4.40 2.82 16.39
C VAL A 141 -4.04 4.29 16.17
N GLU A 142 -2.92 4.76 16.70
CA GLU A 142 -2.50 6.16 16.52
C GLU A 142 -2.11 6.43 15.06
N LYS A 143 -1.35 5.53 14.45
CA LYS A 143 -0.99 5.63 13.03
C LYS A 143 -2.22 5.50 12.13
N GLU A 144 -3.16 4.60 12.46
CA GLU A 144 -4.43 4.46 11.73
C GLU A 144 -5.26 5.75 11.81
N ASN A 145 -5.42 6.32 12.99
CA ASN A 145 -6.14 7.59 13.18
C ASN A 145 -5.50 8.71 12.37
N ARG A 146 -4.17 8.79 12.38
CA ARG A 146 -3.45 9.78 11.57
C ARG A 146 -3.71 9.61 10.07
N MET A 147 -3.69 8.37 9.57
CA MET A 147 -4.02 8.11 8.17
C MET A 147 -5.47 8.49 7.83
N VAL A 148 -6.42 8.24 8.75
CA VAL A 148 -7.83 8.63 8.59
C VAL A 148 -7.97 10.15 8.52
N GLU A 149 -7.36 10.89 9.45
CA GLU A 149 -7.39 12.36 9.47
C GLU A 149 -6.89 12.96 8.15
N VAL A 150 -5.76 12.45 7.67
CA VAL A 150 -5.13 12.93 6.43
C VAL A 150 -5.98 12.56 5.21
N ALA A 151 -6.59 11.37 5.20
CA ALA A 151 -7.51 10.97 4.15
C ALA A 151 -8.79 11.83 4.14
N ASP A 152 -9.36 12.13 5.30
CA ASP A 152 -10.54 12.98 5.43
C ASP A 152 -10.26 14.43 4.99
N TRP A 153 -9.11 14.98 5.36
CA TRP A 153 -8.66 16.27 4.86
C TRP A 153 -8.61 16.28 3.33
N PHE A 154 -7.99 15.27 2.72
CA PHE A 154 -7.87 15.22 1.26
C PHE A 154 -9.23 15.01 0.56
N LEU A 155 -10.12 14.17 1.11
CA LEU A 155 -11.47 13.98 0.60
C LEU A 155 -12.29 15.28 0.65
N LYS A 156 -12.11 16.09 1.70
CA LYS A 156 -12.74 17.42 1.81
C LYS A 156 -12.24 18.36 0.70
N LEU A 157 -10.93 18.38 0.43
CA LEU A 157 -10.38 19.18 -0.67
C LEU A 157 -10.95 18.75 -2.03
N LEU A 158 -11.03 17.44 -2.27
CA LEU A 158 -11.64 16.91 -3.51
C LEU A 158 -13.11 17.34 -3.65
N LYS A 159 -13.89 17.23 -2.55
CA LYS A 159 -15.31 17.63 -2.54
C LYS A 159 -15.50 19.11 -2.86
N ASN A 160 -14.62 19.96 -2.32
CA ASN A 160 -14.68 21.40 -2.50
C ASN A 160 -13.99 21.86 -3.80
N ASN A 161 -13.34 20.96 -4.53
CA ASN A 161 -12.44 21.29 -5.65
C ASN A 161 -11.34 22.28 -5.27
N GLU A 162 -10.81 22.17 -4.06
CA GLU A 162 -9.73 22.99 -3.52
C GLU A 162 -8.41 22.25 -3.66
N MET A 163 -7.41 22.90 -4.29
CA MET A 163 -6.09 22.30 -4.47
C MET A 163 -5.32 22.26 -3.14
N PRO A 164 -4.64 21.14 -2.81
CA PRO A 164 -3.73 21.11 -1.66
C PRO A 164 -2.68 22.23 -1.76
N SER A 165 -2.49 23.00 -0.70
CA SER A 165 -1.42 24.00 -0.61
C SER A 165 -0.19 23.42 0.07
N VAL A 166 1.00 23.95 -0.27
CA VAL A 166 2.28 23.51 0.31
C VAL A 166 2.37 23.84 1.81
N GLU A 167 1.57 24.79 2.29
CA GLU A 167 1.53 25.22 3.70
C GLU A 167 0.78 24.25 4.64
N ASN A 168 0.12 23.22 4.09
CA ASN A 168 -0.69 22.25 4.85
C ASN A 168 -0.01 20.87 5.00
N TYR A 169 1.33 20.83 4.87
CA TYR A 169 2.14 19.63 5.05
C TYR A 169 2.82 19.56 6.40
#